data_39116847b3a51c2569a280dabda86e7e
#
_entry.id   39116847b3a51c2569a280dabda86e7e
#
_cell.length_a   1.000
_cell.length_b   1.000
_cell.length_c   1.000
_cell.angle_alpha   90.00
_cell.angle_beta   90.00
_cell.angle_gamma   90.00
#
_symmetry.space_group_name_H-M   'P 1'
#
loop_
_entity.id
_entity.type
_entity.pdbx_description
1 polymer ?
#
loop_
_entity_poly.entity_id
_entity_poly.type
_entity_poly.pdbx_seq_one_letter_code
_entity_poly.pdbx_strand_id
1 'polypeptide(L)'
;MVNRQIKDAHRKLDALCAKLADAEEPEPGQSPEQRDVTILRSLPGVGRIVLATLLAEAWEPLRTRDYHALRSLCGVAPVTRRSGKKCVVVMRKACHMRLRTAVYHWARVAIQHDELSKRRYKELRKRGHSHGRALRTVSDRLLAVACAMLRARTVFDPARAGAALKEAA
;
A
#
# COMPACT_ATOMS: atom_id res chain seq x y z
N MET A 1 -18.64 11.60 -24.45
CA MET A 1 -19.49 11.51 -23.25
C MET A 1 -18.75 10.84 -22.08
N VAL A 2 -18.26 9.64 -22.22
CA VAL A 2 -17.57 8.84 -21.17
C VAL A 2 -16.37 9.58 -20.54
N ASN A 3 -15.49 10.21 -21.32
CA ASN A 3 -14.33 10.94 -20.81
C ASN A 3 -14.66 12.11 -19.88
N ARG A 4 -15.81 12.76 -20.08
CA ARG A 4 -16.28 13.85 -19.21
C ARG A 4 -16.74 13.28 -17.86
N GLN A 5 -17.49 12.19 -17.87
CA GLN A 5 -17.96 11.51 -16.66
C GLN A 5 -16.79 10.99 -15.81
N ILE A 6 -15.75 10.43 -16.44
CA ILE A 6 -14.53 9.98 -15.75
C ILE A 6 -13.81 11.16 -15.10
N LYS A 7 -13.65 12.27 -15.82
CA LYS A 7 -13.02 13.48 -15.26
C LYS A 7 -13.80 14.05 -14.08
N ASP A 8 -15.13 14.05 -14.17
CA ASP A 8 -16.01 14.52 -13.10
C ASP A 8 -15.96 13.61 -11.88
N ALA A 9 -15.93 12.28 -12.08
CA ALA A 9 -15.74 11.31 -11.00
C ALA A 9 -14.38 11.47 -10.31
N HIS A 10 -13.32 11.69 -11.09
CA HIS A 10 -11.99 11.95 -10.54
C HIS A 10 -11.93 13.24 -9.71
N ARG A 11 -12.57 14.33 -10.19
CA ARG A 11 -12.66 15.57 -9.41
C ARG A 11 -13.41 15.40 -8.10
N LYS A 12 -14.51 14.63 -8.11
CA LYS A 12 -15.26 14.30 -6.89
C LYS A 12 -14.44 13.51 -5.90
N LEU A 13 -13.67 12.50 -6.37
CA LEU A 13 -12.76 11.73 -5.50
C LEU A 13 -11.68 12.60 -4.88
N ASP A 14 -11.04 13.47 -5.68
CA ASP A 14 -10.02 14.39 -5.16
C ASP A 14 -10.59 15.35 -4.12
N ALA A 15 -11.80 15.88 -4.35
CA ALA A 15 -12.49 16.75 -3.40
C ALA A 15 -12.87 16.01 -2.09
N LEU A 16 -13.31 14.75 -2.18
CA LEU A 16 -13.63 13.95 -1.00
C LEU A 16 -12.36 13.61 -0.20
N CYS A 17 -11.27 13.23 -0.87
CA CYS A 17 -10.00 13.00 -0.20
C CYS A 17 -9.44 14.26 0.48
N ALA A 18 -9.63 15.44 -0.14
CA ALA A 18 -9.26 16.72 0.48
C ALA A 18 -10.12 16.98 1.72
N LYS A 19 -11.45 16.82 1.62
CA LYS A 19 -12.34 16.97 2.78
C LYS A 19 -11.99 16.01 3.92
N LEU A 20 -11.64 14.76 3.63
CA LEU A 20 -11.20 13.81 4.65
C LEU A 20 -9.90 14.27 5.31
N ALA A 21 -8.94 14.79 4.52
CA ALA A 21 -7.71 15.36 5.06
C ALA A 21 -7.99 16.57 5.96
N ASP A 22 -9.00 17.40 5.62
CA ASP A 22 -9.36 18.58 6.39
C ASP A 22 -10.25 18.26 7.61
N ALA A 23 -11.03 17.17 7.54
CA ALA A 23 -11.98 16.74 8.57
C ALA A 23 -11.33 15.90 9.70
N GLU A 24 -10.12 15.38 9.50
CA GLU A 24 -9.35 14.78 10.59
C GLU A 24 -9.08 15.89 11.61
N GLU A 25 -9.76 15.84 12.77
CA GLU A 25 -9.41 16.69 13.88
C GLU A 25 -7.95 16.44 14.25
N PRO A 26 -7.07 17.44 14.14
CA PRO A 26 -5.67 17.24 14.48
C PRO A 26 -5.58 16.91 15.96
N GLU A 27 -4.96 15.79 16.31
CA GLU A 27 -4.58 15.59 17.70
C GLU A 27 -3.69 16.76 18.16
N PRO A 28 -3.74 17.15 19.43
CA PRO A 28 -2.96 18.26 19.94
C PRO A 28 -1.48 18.14 19.52
N GLY A 29 -0.97 19.12 18.76
CA GLY A 29 0.41 19.12 18.24
C GLY A 29 0.62 18.42 16.90
N GLN A 30 -0.43 17.96 16.22
CA GLN A 30 -0.32 17.34 14.89
C GLN A 30 -0.31 18.40 13.78
N SER A 31 0.74 18.40 12.94
CA SER A 31 0.76 19.25 11.75
C SER A 31 -0.09 18.69 10.61
N PRO A 32 -0.54 19.51 9.64
CA PRO A 32 -1.30 19.03 8.47
C PRO A 32 -0.57 17.95 7.67
N GLU A 33 0.76 17.96 7.65
CA GLU A 33 1.58 16.94 6.97
C GLU A 33 1.53 15.57 7.64
N GLN A 34 1.14 15.51 8.91
CA GLN A 34 1.04 14.28 9.69
C GLN A 34 -0.31 13.59 9.58
N ARG A 35 -1.24 14.13 8.82
CA ARG A 35 -2.55 13.52 8.56
C ARG A 35 -2.42 12.25 7.72
N ASP A 36 -3.20 11.25 8.04
CA ASP A 36 -3.15 9.93 7.39
C ASP A 36 -3.29 9.99 5.88
N VAL A 37 -4.18 10.82 5.37
CA VAL A 37 -4.39 11.02 3.93
C VAL A 37 -3.14 11.60 3.28
N THR A 38 -2.49 12.58 3.91
CA THR A 38 -1.26 13.21 3.42
C THR A 38 -0.11 12.20 3.40
N ILE A 39 0.05 11.44 4.49
CA ILE A 39 1.07 10.38 4.59
C ILE A 39 0.86 9.32 3.52
N LEU A 40 -0.36 8.79 3.36
CA LEU A 40 -0.65 7.79 2.34
C LEU A 40 -0.43 8.32 0.91
N ARG A 41 -0.79 9.58 0.66
CA ARG A 41 -0.59 10.24 -0.65
C ARG A 41 0.87 10.42 -1.00
N SER A 42 1.75 10.58 -0.01
CA SER A 42 3.20 10.75 -0.23
C SER A 42 3.90 9.47 -0.69
N LEU A 43 3.29 8.30 -0.49
CA LEU A 43 3.88 7.01 -0.87
C LEU A 43 4.03 6.86 -2.39
N PRO A 44 5.15 6.32 -2.87
CA PRO A 44 5.40 6.16 -4.30
C PRO A 44 4.36 5.23 -4.94
N GLY A 45 3.76 5.71 -6.02
CA GLY A 45 2.76 4.95 -6.79
C GLY A 45 1.33 4.97 -6.23
N VAL A 46 1.08 5.65 -5.12
CA VAL A 46 -0.28 5.86 -4.62
C VAL A 46 -0.97 6.95 -5.42
N GLY A 47 -1.77 6.53 -6.39
CA GLY A 47 -2.66 7.44 -7.13
C GLY A 47 -4.02 7.59 -6.43
N ARG A 48 -4.85 8.52 -6.93
CA ARG A 48 -6.18 8.84 -6.37
C ARG A 48 -7.09 7.63 -6.13
N ILE A 49 -7.09 6.67 -7.06
CA ILE A 49 -7.94 5.47 -6.96
C ILE A 49 -7.43 4.54 -5.86
N VAL A 50 -6.12 4.34 -5.76
CA VAL A 50 -5.51 3.51 -4.71
C VAL A 50 -5.78 4.13 -3.34
N LEU A 51 -5.54 5.44 -3.20
CA LEU A 51 -5.81 6.18 -1.96
C LEU A 51 -7.28 6.06 -1.55
N ALA A 52 -8.21 6.39 -2.44
CA ALA A 52 -9.64 6.32 -2.16
C ALA A 52 -10.08 4.89 -1.78
N THR A 53 -9.54 3.86 -2.46
CA THR A 53 -9.87 2.46 -2.13
C THR A 53 -9.32 2.06 -0.76
N LEU A 54 -8.10 2.47 -0.42
CA LEU A 54 -7.53 2.20 0.90
C LEU A 54 -8.35 2.86 2.01
N LEU A 55 -8.71 4.13 1.86
CA LEU A 55 -9.50 4.88 2.83
C LEU A 55 -10.93 4.32 2.98
N ALA A 56 -11.57 3.92 1.88
CA ALA A 56 -12.95 3.42 1.91
C ALA A 56 -13.07 1.98 2.42
N GLU A 57 -12.13 1.11 2.03
CA GLU A 57 -12.29 -0.35 2.21
C GLU A 57 -11.34 -0.93 3.26
N ALA A 58 -10.33 -0.18 3.70
CA ALA A 58 -9.34 -0.61 4.69
C ALA A 58 -9.24 0.36 5.89
N TRP A 59 -10.26 1.18 6.12
CA TRP A 59 -10.26 2.19 7.17
C TRP A 59 -9.87 1.63 8.54
N GLU A 60 -10.51 0.55 8.97
CA GLU A 60 -10.29 -0.01 10.31
C GLU A 60 -8.83 -0.46 10.54
N PRO A 61 -8.21 -1.31 9.68
CA PRO A 61 -6.81 -1.69 9.86
C PRO A 61 -5.83 -0.50 9.66
N LEU A 62 -6.20 0.50 8.88
CA LEU A 62 -5.39 1.72 8.76
C LEU A 62 -5.45 2.55 10.04
N ARG A 63 -6.65 2.78 10.59
CA ARG A 63 -6.87 3.52 11.83
C ARG A 63 -6.16 2.86 13.03
N THR A 64 -6.27 1.55 13.15
CA THR A 64 -5.62 0.78 14.21
C THR A 64 -4.13 0.51 13.95
N ARG A 65 -3.61 0.91 12.79
CA ARG A 65 -2.23 0.63 12.36
C ARG A 65 -1.91 -0.87 12.34
N ASP A 66 -2.92 -1.71 12.15
CA ASP A 66 -2.75 -3.17 12.14
C ASP A 66 -2.30 -3.65 10.76
N TYR A 67 -0.97 -3.78 10.62
CA TYR A 67 -0.36 -4.32 9.42
C TYR A 67 -0.82 -5.75 9.10
N HIS A 68 -1.02 -6.61 10.11
CA HIS A 68 -1.40 -8.00 9.89
C HIS A 68 -2.84 -8.13 9.38
N ALA A 69 -3.76 -7.35 9.92
CA ALA A 69 -5.11 -7.25 9.40
C ALA A 69 -5.12 -6.68 7.98
N LEU A 70 -4.39 -5.59 7.74
CA LEU A 70 -4.32 -4.94 6.43
C LEU A 70 -3.78 -5.87 5.34
N ARG A 71 -2.64 -6.54 5.57
CA ARG A 71 -2.06 -7.48 4.61
C ARG A 71 -2.95 -8.68 4.31
N SER A 72 -3.69 -9.14 5.32
CA SER A 72 -4.65 -10.24 5.18
C SER A 72 -5.87 -9.81 4.35
N LEU A 73 -6.42 -8.63 4.64
CA LEU A 73 -7.55 -8.04 3.93
C LEU A 73 -7.20 -7.78 2.46
N CYS A 74 -6.00 -7.27 2.18
CA CYS A 74 -5.49 -7.05 0.82
C CYS A 74 -5.06 -8.34 0.09
N GLY A 75 -5.07 -9.49 0.75
CA GLY A 75 -4.73 -10.79 0.16
C GLY A 75 -3.26 -10.95 -0.21
N VAL A 76 -2.37 -10.16 0.37
CA VAL A 76 -0.92 -10.27 0.15
C VAL A 76 -0.26 -11.22 1.15
N ALA A 77 -0.87 -11.42 2.33
CA ALA A 77 -0.41 -12.38 3.32
C ALA A 77 -0.46 -13.81 2.73
N PRO A 78 0.65 -14.56 2.76
CA PRO A 78 0.65 -15.94 2.30
C PRO A 78 -0.16 -16.84 3.24
N VAL A 79 -0.66 -17.95 2.69
CA VAL A 79 -1.31 -19.01 3.47
C VAL A 79 -0.47 -20.27 3.37
N THR A 80 -0.05 -20.80 4.51
CA THR A 80 0.65 -22.08 4.58
C THR A 80 -0.37 -23.20 4.66
N ARG A 81 -0.33 -24.14 3.71
CA ARG A 81 -1.11 -25.37 3.76
C ARG A 81 -0.18 -26.52 4.10
N ARG A 82 -0.49 -27.21 5.19
CA ARG A 82 0.19 -28.44 5.61
C ARG A 82 -0.74 -29.65 5.39
N SER A 83 -0.20 -30.70 4.76
CA SER A 83 -0.86 -31.98 4.65
C SER A 83 0.22 -33.06 4.79
N GLY A 84 0.24 -33.73 5.94
CA GLY A 84 1.29 -34.70 6.28
C GLY A 84 2.69 -34.07 6.19
N LYS A 85 3.58 -34.66 5.39
CA LYS A 85 4.95 -34.18 5.16
C LYS A 85 5.05 -33.00 4.18
N LYS A 86 3.96 -32.64 3.48
CA LYS A 86 3.95 -31.54 2.49
C LYS A 86 3.59 -30.22 3.16
N CYS A 87 4.43 -29.20 2.97
CA CYS A 87 4.18 -27.82 3.38
C CYS A 87 4.26 -26.92 2.16
N VAL A 88 3.15 -26.29 1.76
CA VAL A 88 3.07 -25.44 0.56
C VAL A 88 2.55 -24.06 0.95
N VAL A 89 3.24 -23.03 0.48
CA VAL A 89 2.80 -21.64 0.66
C VAL A 89 2.03 -21.21 -0.57
N VAL A 90 0.74 -20.91 -0.38
CA VAL A 90 -0.17 -20.53 -1.45
C VAL A 90 -0.67 -19.11 -1.28
N MET A 91 -1.20 -18.55 -2.38
CA MET A 91 -1.85 -17.26 -2.36
C MET A 91 -3.15 -17.32 -1.54
N ARG A 92 -3.36 -16.35 -0.66
CA ARG A 92 -4.64 -16.16 0.04
C ARG A 92 -5.74 -15.80 -0.96
N LYS A 93 -6.80 -16.59 -1.00
CA LYS A 93 -7.99 -16.29 -1.82
C LYS A 93 -9.05 -15.50 -1.04
N ALA A 94 -9.22 -15.80 0.25
CA ALA A 94 -10.12 -15.08 1.14
C ALA A 94 -9.55 -13.67 1.45
N CYS A 95 -9.98 -12.67 0.69
CA CYS A 95 -9.54 -11.29 0.82
C CYS A 95 -10.55 -10.35 0.13
N HIS A 96 -10.43 -9.07 0.40
CA HIS A 96 -11.24 -8.04 -0.26
C HIS A 96 -10.74 -7.79 -1.68
N MET A 97 -11.53 -8.12 -2.70
CA MET A 97 -11.07 -8.12 -4.10
C MET A 97 -10.68 -6.74 -4.63
N ARG A 98 -11.42 -5.68 -4.24
CA ARG A 98 -11.08 -4.30 -4.65
C ARG A 98 -9.74 -3.87 -4.08
N LEU A 99 -9.49 -4.13 -2.78
CA LEU A 99 -8.21 -3.84 -2.14
C LEU A 99 -7.07 -4.62 -2.78
N ARG A 100 -7.27 -5.92 -3.05
CA ARG A 100 -6.27 -6.73 -3.78
C ARG A 100 -5.89 -6.08 -5.11
N THR A 101 -6.89 -5.67 -5.89
CA THR A 101 -6.68 -5.05 -7.21
C THR A 101 -5.98 -3.71 -7.06
N ALA A 102 -6.42 -2.86 -6.13
CA ALA A 102 -5.81 -1.56 -5.88
C ALA A 102 -4.33 -1.70 -5.46
N VAL A 103 -4.03 -2.59 -4.53
CA VAL A 103 -2.66 -2.83 -4.03
C VAL A 103 -1.77 -3.48 -5.10
N TYR A 104 -2.33 -4.34 -5.95
CA TYR A 104 -1.63 -4.87 -7.12
C TYR A 104 -1.22 -3.75 -8.09
N HIS A 105 -2.14 -2.85 -8.43
CA HIS A 105 -1.84 -1.71 -9.29
C HIS A 105 -0.86 -0.74 -8.64
N TRP A 106 -1.00 -0.49 -7.34
CA TRP A 106 -0.01 0.29 -6.58
C TRP A 106 1.40 -0.28 -6.74
N ALA A 107 1.59 -1.57 -6.48
CA ALA A 107 2.90 -2.21 -6.65
C ALA A 107 3.42 -2.13 -8.09
N ARG A 108 2.51 -2.29 -9.09
CA ARG A 108 2.87 -2.13 -10.51
C ARG A 108 3.42 -0.74 -10.84
N VAL A 109 2.80 0.30 -10.28
CA VAL A 109 3.25 1.68 -10.50
C VAL A 109 4.53 1.94 -9.69
N ALA A 110 4.60 1.46 -8.44
CA ALA A 110 5.77 1.64 -7.61
C ALA A 110 7.04 1.04 -8.24
N ILE A 111 6.99 -0.16 -8.83
CA ILE A 111 8.17 -0.75 -9.50
C ILE A 111 8.62 0.00 -10.76
N GLN A 112 7.82 0.93 -11.28
CA GLN A 112 8.17 1.77 -12.42
C GLN A 112 8.84 3.08 -11.98
N HIS A 113 8.41 3.66 -10.86
CA HIS A 113 8.77 5.01 -10.43
C HIS A 113 9.61 5.07 -9.15
N ASP A 114 9.66 3.99 -8.35
CA ASP A 114 10.47 3.92 -7.13
C ASP A 114 11.60 2.90 -7.27
N GLU A 115 12.85 3.38 -7.21
CA GLU A 115 14.04 2.54 -7.41
C GLU A 115 14.17 1.41 -6.36
N LEU A 116 13.68 1.61 -5.14
CA LEU A 116 13.71 0.58 -4.09
C LEU A 116 12.75 -0.57 -4.42
N SER A 117 11.53 -0.25 -4.81
CA SER A 117 10.54 -1.22 -5.25
C SER A 117 10.98 -1.94 -6.51
N LYS A 118 11.57 -1.23 -7.47
CA LYS A 118 12.11 -1.77 -8.72
C LYS A 118 13.27 -2.73 -8.47
N ARG A 119 14.23 -2.36 -7.61
CA ARG A 119 15.35 -3.21 -7.22
C ARG A 119 14.83 -4.48 -6.55
N ARG A 120 13.94 -4.35 -5.57
CA ARG A 120 13.34 -5.49 -4.88
C ARG A 120 12.60 -6.44 -5.83
N TYR A 121 11.82 -5.90 -6.76
CA TYR A 121 11.15 -6.70 -7.78
C TYR A 121 12.15 -7.48 -8.64
N LYS A 122 13.21 -6.81 -9.14
CA LYS A 122 14.25 -7.46 -9.95
C LYS A 122 14.95 -8.60 -9.21
N GLU A 123 15.30 -8.40 -7.93
CA GLU A 123 15.89 -9.43 -7.06
C GLU A 123 14.99 -10.66 -6.92
N LEU A 124 13.69 -10.45 -6.68
CA LEU A 124 12.72 -11.53 -6.58
C LEU A 124 12.58 -12.30 -7.91
N ARG A 125 12.59 -11.59 -9.04
CA ARG A 125 12.57 -12.22 -10.37
C ARG A 125 13.83 -13.06 -10.64
N LYS A 126 15.01 -12.55 -10.24
CA LYS A 126 16.27 -13.31 -10.33
C LYS A 126 16.25 -14.57 -9.46
N ARG A 127 15.56 -14.56 -8.33
CA ARG A 127 15.34 -15.73 -7.46
C ARG A 127 14.27 -16.70 -7.99
N GLY A 128 13.78 -16.53 -9.22
CA GLY A 128 12.79 -17.43 -9.84
C GLY A 128 11.34 -17.19 -9.42
N HIS A 129 11.02 -16.10 -8.71
CA HIS A 129 9.62 -15.79 -8.43
C HIS A 129 8.86 -15.43 -9.70
N SER A 130 7.63 -15.94 -9.86
CA SER A 130 6.74 -15.49 -10.92
C SER A 130 6.42 -13.99 -10.77
N HIS A 131 6.02 -13.33 -11.86
CA HIS A 131 5.63 -11.92 -11.86
C HIS A 131 4.63 -11.59 -10.73
N GLY A 132 3.53 -12.33 -10.66
CA GLY A 132 2.51 -12.08 -9.63
C GLY A 132 2.98 -12.35 -8.20
N ARG A 133 3.89 -13.33 -7.98
CA ARG A 133 4.49 -13.57 -6.67
C ARG A 133 5.42 -12.42 -6.27
N ALA A 134 6.25 -11.95 -7.20
CA ALA A 134 7.15 -10.82 -6.95
C ALA A 134 6.38 -9.54 -6.64
N LEU A 135 5.33 -9.21 -7.41
CA LEU A 135 4.47 -8.06 -7.14
C LEU A 135 3.78 -8.15 -5.77
N ARG A 136 3.27 -9.33 -5.37
CA ARG A 136 2.69 -9.49 -4.03
C ARG A 136 3.68 -9.22 -2.90
N THR A 137 4.92 -9.66 -3.08
CA THR A 137 5.98 -9.38 -2.09
C THR A 137 6.31 -7.89 -2.03
N VAL A 138 6.33 -7.19 -3.16
CA VAL A 138 6.48 -5.73 -3.20
C VAL A 138 5.26 -5.06 -2.55
N SER A 139 4.05 -5.49 -2.86
CA SER A 139 2.81 -5.00 -2.24
C SER A 139 2.84 -5.13 -0.71
N ASP A 140 3.24 -6.30 -0.21
CA ASP A 140 3.36 -6.57 1.23
C ASP A 140 4.32 -5.59 1.91
N ARG A 141 5.46 -5.32 1.27
CA ARG A 141 6.43 -4.33 1.75
C ARG A 141 5.86 -2.91 1.74
N LEU A 142 5.17 -2.51 0.67
CA LEU A 142 4.55 -1.17 0.58
C LEU A 142 3.50 -0.96 1.69
N LEU A 143 2.70 -1.97 2.00
CA LEU A 143 1.75 -1.93 3.13
C LEU A 143 2.47 -1.83 4.47
N ALA A 144 3.60 -2.54 4.65
CA ALA A 144 4.40 -2.45 5.86
C ALA A 144 4.98 -1.03 6.05
N VAL A 145 5.51 -0.44 4.96
CA VAL A 145 6.01 0.94 4.96
C VAL A 145 4.89 1.92 5.28
N ALA A 146 3.72 1.79 4.64
CA ALA A 146 2.57 2.63 4.92
C ALA A 146 2.17 2.59 6.41
N CYS A 147 2.04 1.40 7.00
CA CYS A 147 1.72 1.26 8.43
C CYS A 147 2.82 1.86 9.33
N ALA A 148 4.09 1.70 8.98
CA ALA A 148 5.20 2.28 9.74
C ALA A 148 5.17 3.81 9.70
N MET A 149 4.94 4.40 8.52
CA MET A 149 4.82 5.85 8.34
C MET A 149 3.62 6.42 9.09
N LEU A 150 2.46 5.75 9.02
CA LEU A 150 1.26 6.13 9.77
C LEU A 150 1.49 6.08 11.29
N ARG A 151 2.24 5.10 11.80
CA ARG A 151 2.63 5.03 13.23
C ARG A 151 3.58 6.16 13.60
N ALA A 152 4.57 6.43 12.75
CA ALA A 152 5.56 7.47 12.97
C ALA A 152 5.04 8.88 12.65
N ARG A 153 3.85 9.00 12.04
CA ARG A 153 3.24 10.27 11.58
C ARG A 153 4.20 11.06 10.68
N THR A 154 4.85 10.37 9.73
CA THR A 154 5.83 10.98 8.82
C THR A 154 5.45 10.73 7.37
N VAL A 155 5.67 11.71 6.52
CA VAL A 155 5.55 11.56 5.05
C VAL A 155 6.70 10.72 4.50
N PHE A 156 6.53 10.19 3.28
CA PHE A 156 7.55 9.37 2.62
C PHE A 156 8.79 10.18 2.31
N ASP A 157 9.93 9.70 2.81
CA ASP A 157 11.26 10.24 2.52
C ASP A 157 12.10 9.16 1.80
N PRO A 158 12.40 9.35 0.50
CA PRO A 158 13.22 8.41 -0.27
C PRO A 158 14.62 8.17 0.31
N ALA A 159 15.21 9.20 0.95
CA ALA A 159 16.53 9.12 1.54
C ALA A 159 16.55 8.16 2.75
N ARG A 160 15.58 8.29 3.65
CA ARG A 160 15.40 7.38 4.79
C ARG A 160 15.09 5.95 4.37
N ALA A 161 14.23 5.79 3.36
CA ALA A 161 13.90 4.48 2.81
C ALA A 161 15.12 3.79 2.19
N GLY A 162 16.07 4.54 1.65
CA GLY A 162 17.35 4.05 1.12
C GLY A 162 18.37 3.69 2.20
N ALA A 163 18.46 4.46 3.28
CA ALA A 163 19.39 4.22 4.39
C ALA A 163 19.08 2.92 5.14
N ALA A 164 17.82 2.69 5.50
CA ALA A 164 17.38 1.46 6.18
C ALA A 164 17.66 0.16 5.40
N LEU A 165 17.89 0.26 4.08
CA LEU A 165 18.29 -0.89 3.25
C LEU A 165 19.79 -1.12 3.19
N LYS A 166 20.61 -0.11 3.48
CA LYS A 166 22.08 -0.26 3.57
C LYS A 166 22.51 -0.87 4.89
N GLU A 167 21.75 -0.60 5.96
CA GLU A 167 21.98 -1.18 7.28
C GLU A 167 21.50 -2.64 7.42
N ALA A 168 20.58 -3.08 6.54
CA ALA A 168 20.02 -4.44 6.55
C ALA A 168 20.69 -5.38 5.52
N ALA A 169 21.73 -4.96 4.81
CA ALA A 169 22.46 -5.72 3.80
C ALA A 169 23.87 -6.10 4.27
#